data_cc78528d0e364afb32db1c5df83f35da
#
_entry.id   cc78528d0e364afb32db1c5df83f35da
#
_cell.length_a   1.000
_cell.length_b   1.000
_cell.length_c   1.000
_cell.angle_alpha   90.00
_cell.angle_beta   90.00
_cell.angle_gamma   90.00
#
_symmetry.space_group_name_H-M   'P 1'
#
loop_
_entity.id
_entity.type
_entity.pdbx_description
1 polymer ?
#
loop_
_entity_poly.entity_id
_entity_poly.type
_entity_poly.pdbx_seq_one_letter_code
_entity_poly.pdbx_strand_id
1 'polypeptide(L)'
;MATNQSQHISQQFEKELQDIRSRVLAMGGMVEKQVSEAMESLITGDADLARQVISGDEDVNKLDVSIDEECIQIIALRQPTASDLRLVTGILKTITDLERIGDEAARIARMALNLAEKDRPKKNYRELHALGQHVSGMLHNTLD
;
A
#
# COMPACT_ATOMS: atom_id res chain seq x y z
N MET A 1 15.26 -15.34 -36.93
CA MET A 1 15.65 -14.03 -36.40
C MET A 1 14.49 -13.29 -35.73
N ALA A 2 13.31 -13.23 -36.34
CA ALA A 2 12.12 -12.63 -35.71
C ALA A 2 11.72 -13.31 -34.39
N THR A 3 11.92 -14.64 -34.29
CA THR A 3 11.62 -15.44 -33.10
C THR A 3 12.50 -15.09 -31.90
N ASN A 4 13.78 -14.76 -32.11
CA ASN A 4 14.68 -14.39 -31.00
C ASN A 4 14.36 -13.01 -30.42
N GLN A 5 13.98 -12.04 -31.25
CA GLN A 5 13.56 -10.73 -30.79
C GLN A 5 12.24 -10.81 -30.02
N SER A 6 11.29 -11.61 -30.50
CA SER A 6 10.02 -11.81 -29.79
C SER A 6 10.23 -12.46 -28.44
N GLN A 7 11.13 -13.44 -28.35
CA GLN A 7 11.46 -14.10 -27.07
C GLN A 7 12.15 -13.14 -26.12
N HIS A 8 13.07 -12.28 -26.59
CA HIS A 8 13.74 -11.28 -25.77
C HIS A 8 12.75 -10.27 -25.21
N ILE A 9 11.83 -9.75 -26.04
CA ILE A 9 10.80 -8.81 -25.63
C ILE A 9 9.88 -9.44 -24.60
N SER A 10 9.47 -10.70 -24.83
CA SER A 10 8.60 -11.44 -23.92
C SER A 10 9.28 -11.69 -22.57
N GLN A 11 10.56 -12.07 -22.57
CA GLN A 11 11.33 -12.29 -21.34
C GLN A 11 11.52 -10.99 -20.56
N GLN A 12 11.78 -9.90 -21.25
CA GLN A 12 11.94 -8.59 -20.63
C GLN A 12 10.62 -8.12 -20.01
N PHE A 13 9.51 -8.34 -20.70
CA PHE A 13 8.18 -8.02 -20.21
C PHE A 13 7.85 -8.82 -18.94
N GLU A 14 8.13 -10.13 -18.95
CA GLU A 14 7.96 -11.00 -17.78
C GLU A 14 8.79 -10.51 -16.59
N LYS A 15 10.02 -10.09 -16.85
CA LYS A 15 10.93 -9.58 -15.83
C LYS A 15 10.39 -8.29 -15.22
N GLU A 16 9.88 -7.39 -16.06
CA GLU A 16 9.28 -6.13 -15.61
C GLU A 16 8.04 -6.39 -14.75
N LEU A 17 7.19 -7.36 -15.15
CA LEU A 17 6.02 -7.75 -14.37
C LEU A 17 6.40 -8.37 -13.03
N GLN A 18 7.43 -9.20 -12.98
CA GLN A 18 7.93 -9.78 -11.74
C GLN A 18 8.45 -8.70 -10.78
N ASP A 19 9.18 -7.73 -11.32
CA ASP A 19 9.68 -6.60 -10.55
C ASP A 19 8.53 -5.77 -9.95
N ILE A 20 7.50 -5.49 -10.75
CA ILE A 20 6.31 -4.78 -10.29
C ILE A 20 5.60 -5.57 -9.19
N ARG A 21 5.41 -6.87 -9.37
CA ARG A 21 4.78 -7.74 -8.36
C ARG A 21 5.55 -7.71 -7.05
N SER A 22 6.88 -7.76 -7.10
CA SER A 22 7.73 -7.70 -5.91
C SER A 22 7.54 -6.36 -5.19
N ARG A 23 7.44 -5.27 -5.94
CA ARG A 23 7.22 -3.94 -5.36
C ARG A 23 5.82 -3.78 -4.77
N VAL A 24 4.80 -4.38 -5.40
CA VAL A 24 3.44 -4.40 -4.86
C VAL A 24 3.40 -5.15 -3.54
N LEU A 25 4.07 -6.31 -3.46
CA LEU A 25 4.16 -7.08 -2.22
C LEU A 25 4.91 -6.29 -1.13
N ALA A 26 5.99 -5.60 -1.49
CA ALA A 26 6.71 -4.73 -0.57
C ALA A 26 5.82 -3.60 -0.05
N MET A 27 5.05 -2.97 -0.93
CA MET A 27 4.08 -1.93 -0.58
C MET A 27 3.02 -2.48 0.37
N GLY A 28 2.51 -3.67 0.08
CA GLY A 28 1.56 -4.36 0.96
C GLY A 28 2.11 -4.59 2.36
N GLY A 29 3.36 -5.03 2.46
CA GLY A 29 4.04 -5.21 3.74
C GLY A 29 4.22 -3.90 4.51
N MET A 30 4.57 -2.83 3.79
CA MET A 30 4.70 -1.49 4.39
C MET A 30 3.37 -0.98 4.95
N VAL A 31 2.29 -1.15 4.19
CA VAL A 31 0.95 -0.71 4.60
C VAL A 31 0.44 -1.56 5.78
N GLU A 32 0.68 -2.87 5.76
CA GLU A 32 0.34 -3.75 6.87
C GLU A 32 1.03 -3.31 8.16
N LYS A 33 2.31 -2.97 8.06
CA LYS A 33 3.09 -2.44 9.18
C LYS A 33 2.51 -1.11 9.68
N GLN A 34 2.15 -0.21 8.78
CA GLN A 34 1.52 1.07 9.13
C GLN A 34 0.24 0.86 9.92
N VAL A 35 -0.64 -0.05 9.47
CA VAL A 35 -1.90 -0.35 10.16
C VAL A 35 -1.62 -0.90 11.55
N SER A 36 -0.72 -1.87 11.66
CA SER A 36 -0.36 -2.48 12.94
C SER A 36 0.22 -1.46 13.91
N GLU A 37 1.15 -0.63 13.46
CA GLU A 37 1.78 0.38 14.31
C GLU A 37 0.83 1.51 14.68
N ALA A 38 -0.06 1.91 13.76
CA ALA A 38 -1.08 2.91 14.04
C ALA A 38 -2.02 2.42 15.16
N MET A 39 -2.45 1.17 15.09
CA MET A 39 -3.27 0.55 16.12
C MET A 39 -2.54 0.48 17.45
N GLU A 40 -1.29 0.04 17.44
CA GLU A 40 -0.46 -0.03 18.64
C GLU A 40 -0.28 1.34 19.29
N SER A 41 0.01 2.37 18.48
CA SER A 41 0.15 3.74 18.99
C SER A 41 -1.13 4.24 19.65
N LEU A 42 -2.28 3.86 19.10
CA LEU A 42 -3.57 4.21 19.65
C LEU A 42 -3.83 3.49 20.98
N ILE A 43 -3.53 2.19 21.03
CA ILE A 43 -3.78 1.33 22.20
C ILE A 43 -2.84 1.71 23.35
N THR A 44 -1.56 1.92 23.06
CA THR A 44 -0.54 2.18 24.10
C THR A 44 -0.36 3.64 24.43
N GLY A 45 -0.84 4.55 23.58
CA GLY A 45 -0.60 5.99 23.74
C GLY A 45 0.81 6.42 23.34
N ASP A 46 1.48 5.63 22.50
CA ASP A 46 2.85 5.89 22.07
C ASP A 46 2.88 6.95 20.98
N ALA A 47 3.16 8.20 21.37
CA ALA A 47 3.22 9.34 20.45
C ALA A 47 4.36 9.21 19.42
N ASP A 48 5.49 8.66 19.83
CA ASP A 48 6.63 8.48 18.93
C ASP A 48 6.32 7.47 17.84
N LEU A 49 5.66 6.38 18.19
CA LEU A 49 5.21 5.37 17.22
C LEU A 49 4.21 5.99 16.23
N ALA A 50 3.28 6.80 16.71
CA ALA A 50 2.33 7.52 15.86
C ALA A 50 3.05 8.41 14.85
N ARG A 51 4.07 9.15 15.28
CA ARG A 51 4.88 9.99 14.39
C ARG A 51 5.62 9.18 13.35
N GLN A 52 6.12 8.00 13.70
CA GLN A 52 6.77 7.10 12.76
C GLN A 52 5.81 6.64 11.65
N VAL A 53 4.57 6.31 12.01
CA VAL A 53 3.55 5.91 11.03
C VAL A 53 3.26 7.07 10.07
N ILE A 54 3.08 8.26 10.60
CA ILE A 54 2.78 9.45 9.79
C ILE A 54 3.93 9.75 8.82
N SER A 55 5.17 9.72 9.29
CA SER A 55 6.32 10.00 8.42
C SER A 55 6.57 8.90 7.41
N GLY A 56 6.28 7.64 7.76
CA GLY A 56 6.45 6.49 6.87
C GLY A 56 5.48 6.47 5.69
N ASP A 57 4.38 7.19 5.78
CA ASP A 57 3.39 7.27 4.69
C ASP A 57 3.99 7.88 3.41
N GLU A 58 4.97 8.74 3.54
CA GLU A 58 5.68 9.31 2.41
C GLU A 58 6.39 8.24 1.57
N ASP A 59 6.99 7.25 2.20
CA ASP A 59 7.66 6.14 1.51
C ASP A 59 6.66 5.26 0.75
N VAL A 60 5.49 5.03 1.31
CA VAL A 60 4.39 4.31 0.64
C VAL A 60 3.94 5.09 -0.59
N ASN A 61 3.77 6.39 -0.47
CA ASN A 61 3.35 7.26 -1.59
C ASN A 61 4.39 7.27 -2.71
N LYS A 62 5.67 7.29 -2.39
CA LYS A 62 6.76 7.22 -3.39
C LYS A 62 6.72 5.90 -4.15
N LEU A 63 6.50 4.80 -3.45
CA LEU A 63 6.41 3.48 -4.06
C LEU A 63 5.18 3.35 -4.95
N ASP A 64 4.05 3.90 -4.51
CA ASP A 64 2.81 3.98 -5.30
C ASP A 64 3.06 4.68 -6.64
N VAL A 65 3.67 5.87 -6.61
CA VAL A 65 3.99 6.64 -7.81
C VAL A 65 4.94 5.87 -8.72
N SER A 66 5.96 5.24 -8.16
CA SER A 66 6.95 4.44 -8.91
C SER A 66 6.29 3.28 -9.65
N ILE A 67 5.42 2.53 -8.99
CA ILE A 67 4.71 1.40 -9.60
C ILE A 67 3.74 1.88 -10.67
N ASP A 68 3.00 2.94 -10.38
CA ASP A 68 2.03 3.54 -11.31
C ASP A 68 2.71 3.97 -12.60
N GLU A 69 3.81 4.70 -12.52
CA GLU A 69 4.58 5.16 -13.67
C GLU A 69 5.09 3.98 -14.51
N GLU A 70 5.59 2.94 -13.89
CA GLU A 70 6.10 1.78 -14.59
C GLU A 70 4.99 0.99 -15.28
N CYS A 71 3.83 0.87 -14.66
CA CYS A 71 2.65 0.26 -15.28
C CYS A 71 2.21 1.03 -16.53
N ILE A 72 2.18 2.35 -16.44
CA ILE A 72 1.84 3.23 -17.58
C ILE A 72 2.85 3.06 -18.71
N GLN A 73 4.14 2.99 -18.41
CA GLN A 73 5.18 2.77 -19.40
C GLN A 73 5.03 1.43 -20.11
N ILE A 74 4.70 0.37 -19.37
CA ILE A 74 4.46 -0.95 -19.93
C ILE A 74 3.28 -0.91 -20.91
N ILE A 75 2.19 -0.28 -20.54
CA ILE A 75 1.01 -0.15 -21.41
C ILE A 75 1.37 0.61 -22.69
N ALA A 76 2.12 1.70 -22.57
CA ALA A 76 2.49 2.56 -23.70
C ALA A 76 3.50 1.93 -24.64
N LEU A 77 4.51 1.23 -24.09
CA LEU A 77 5.68 0.78 -24.87
C LEU A 77 5.59 -0.67 -25.32
N ARG A 78 4.90 -1.52 -24.60
CA ARG A 78 4.91 -2.97 -24.85
C ARG A 78 3.67 -3.48 -25.57
N GLN A 79 2.62 -2.69 -25.70
CA GLN A 79 1.36 -3.08 -26.30
C GLN A 79 0.91 -4.47 -25.81
N PRO A 80 0.62 -4.62 -24.51
CA PRO A 80 0.33 -5.92 -23.92
C PRO A 80 -0.92 -6.56 -24.48
N THR A 81 -0.99 -7.89 -24.43
CA THR A 81 -2.19 -8.65 -24.76
C THR A 81 -3.33 -8.27 -23.80
N ALA A 82 -4.56 -8.70 -24.14
CA ALA A 82 -5.72 -8.46 -23.27
C ALA A 82 -5.52 -9.02 -21.86
N SER A 83 -4.91 -10.21 -21.75
CA SER A 83 -4.61 -10.84 -20.44
C SER A 83 -3.60 -10.04 -19.65
N ASP A 84 -2.53 -9.59 -20.30
CA ASP A 84 -1.47 -8.80 -19.67
C ASP A 84 -2.00 -7.43 -19.25
N LEU A 85 -2.85 -6.83 -20.08
CA LEU A 85 -3.49 -5.56 -19.76
C LEU A 85 -4.39 -5.66 -18.54
N ARG A 86 -5.14 -6.76 -18.40
CA ARG A 86 -5.96 -7.02 -17.21
C ARG A 86 -5.09 -7.14 -15.96
N LEU A 87 -3.94 -7.84 -16.07
CA LEU A 87 -3.01 -7.98 -14.96
C LEU A 87 -2.48 -6.63 -14.52
N VAL A 88 -2.03 -5.80 -15.45
CA VAL A 88 -1.50 -4.46 -15.17
C VAL A 88 -2.60 -3.57 -14.57
N THR A 89 -3.81 -3.63 -15.11
CA THR A 89 -4.96 -2.88 -14.57
C THR A 89 -5.29 -3.33 -13.15
N GLY A 90 -5.23 -4.64 -12.88
CA GLY A 90 -5.42 -5.19 -11.55
C GLY A 90 -4.37 -4.70 -10.56
N ILE A 91 -3.11 -4.60 -11.00
CA ILE A 91 -2.03 -4.04 -10.19
C ILE A 91 -2.30 -2.58 -9.85
N LEU A 92 -2.69 -1.76 -10.83
CA LEU A 92 -3.02 -0.35 -10.60
C LEU A 92 -4.15 -0.18 -9.58
N LYS A 93 -5.16 -1.03 -9.67
CA LYS A 93 -6.27 -1.03 -8.72
C LYS A 93 -5.78 -1.42 -7.32
N THR A 94 -4.94 -2.44 -7.22
CA THR A 94 -4.40 -2.91 -5.94
C THR A 94 -3.58 -1.82 -5.25
N ILE A 95 -2.68 -1.14 -5.96
CA ILE A 95 -1.87 -0.08 -5.36
C ILE A 95 -2.71 1.12 -4.94
N THR A 96 -3.78 1.42 -5.67
CA THR A 96 -4.74 2.47 -5.28
C THR A 96 -5.41 2.12 -3.95
N ASP A 97 -5.83 0.87 -3.80
CA ASP A 97 -6.44 0.39 -2.56
C ASP A 97 -5.43 0.39 -1.41
N LEU A 98 -4.20 -0.05 -1.65
CA LEU A 98 -3.14 -0.04 -0.64
C LEU A 98 -2.80 1.37 -0.18
N GLU A 99 -2.69 2.32 -1.10
CA GLU A 99 -2.44 3.72 -0.78
C GLU A 99 -3.55 4.30 0.09
N ARG A 100 -4.80 3.98 -0.22
CA ARG A 100 -5.95 4.42 0.55
C ARG A 100 -5.93 3.85 1.98
N ILE A 101 -5.58 2.57 2.12
CA ILE A 101 -5.45 1.93 3.44
C ILE A 101 -4.31 2.57 4.23
N GLY A 102 -3.19 2.88 3.58
CA GLY A 102 -2.07 3.59 4.20
C GLY A 102 -2.47 4.98 4.69
N ASP A 103 -3.25 5.72 3.90
CA ASP A 103 -3.78 7.03 4.30
C ASP A 103 -4.68 6.92 5.55
N GLU A 104 -5.51 5.88 5.62
CA GLU A 104 -6.34 5.64 6.80
C GLU A 104 -5.49 5.29 8.02
N ALA A 105 -4.44 4.49 7.85
CA ALA A 105 -3.50 4.19 8.94
C ALA A 105 -2.83 5.46 9.47
N ALA A 106 -2.39 6.34 8.56
CA ALA A 106 -1.81 7.63 8.93
C ALA A 106 -2.82 8.52 9.67
N ARG A 107 -4.09 8.46 9.26
CA ARG A 107 -5.18 9.19 9.95
C ARG A 107 -5.37 8.67 11.38
N ILE A 108 -5.37 7.36 11.57
CA ILE A 108 -5.45 6.73 12.90
C ILE A 108 -4.28 7.19 13.75
N ALA A 109 -3.08 7.21 13.18
CA ALA A 109 -1.87 7.66 13.88
C ALA A 109 -1.97 9.14 14.31
N ARG A 110 -2.53 10.00 13.47
CA ARG A 110 -2.76 11.41 13.83
C ARG A 110 -3.75 11.53 14.97
N MET A 111 -4.82 10.73 14.95
CA MET A 111 -5.79 10.68 16.06
C MET A 111 -5.11 10.21 17.34
N ALA A 112 -4.27 9.16 17.25
CA ALA A 112 -3.52 8.64 18.39
C ALA A 112 -2.60 9.71 18.97
N LEU A 113 -1.93 10.48 18.11
CA LEU A 113 -1.06 11.57 18.53
C LEU A 113 -1.84 12.66 19.26
N ASN A 114 -2.99 13.05 18.72
CA ASN A 114 -3.89 14.02 19.38
C ASN A 114 -4.36 13.56 20.74
N LEU A 115 -4.73 12.29 20.85
CA LEU A 115 -5.21 11.71 22.11
C LEU A 115 -4.09 11.57 23.14
N ALA A 116 -2.85 11.33 22.69
CA ALA A 116 -1.69 11.25 23.59
C ALA A 116 -1.38 12.59 24.25
N GLU A 117 -1.72 13.70 23.58
CA GLU A 117 -1.54 15.06 24.10
C GLU A 117 -2.69 15.52 25.01
N LYS A 118 -3.78 14.74 25.09
CA LYS A 118 -4.97 15.03 25.89
C LYS A 118 -5.34 13.84 26.74
N ASP A 119 -6.10 14.07 27.85
CA ASP A 119 -6.67 12.98 28.65
C ASP A 119 -7.64 12.17 27.79
N ARG A 120 -7.44 10.85 27.76
CA ARG A 120 -8.21 9.94 26.91
C ARG A 120 -9.56 9.57 27.53
N PRO A 121 -10.69 9.91 26.90
CA PRO A 121 -11.97 9.35 27.29
C PRO A 121 -12.05 7.88 26.84
N LYS A 122 -12.38 6.97 27.74
CA LYS A 122 -12.50 5.52 27.46
C LYS A 122 -13.47 5.19 26.32
N LYS A 123 -14.46 6.05 26.08
CA LYS A 123 -15.48 5.86 25.05
C LYS A 123 -14.92 5.99 23.64
N ASN A 124 -14.08 6.98 23.39
CA ASN A 124 -13.45 7.20 22.08
C ASN A 124 -12.48 6.09 21.73
N TYR A 125 -11.87 5.48 22.72
CA TYR A 125 -10.93 4.40 22.58
C TYR A 125 -11.53 3.17 21.89
N ARG A 126 -12.76 2.78 22.27
CA ARG A 126 -13.44 1.63 21.67
C ARG A 126 -13.79 1.87 20.20
N GLU A 127 -14.28 3.06 19.88
CA GLU A 127 -14.62 3.45 18.51
C GLU A 127 -13.41 3.43 17.61
N LEU A 128 -12.29 3.96 18.07
CA LEU A 128 -11.03 3.99 17.32
C LEU A 128 -10.45 2.59 17.13
N HIS A 129 -10.56 1.72 18.12
CA HIS A 129 -10.15 0.33 18.01
C HIS A 129 -10.96 -0.42 16.94
N ALA A 130 -12.28 -0.21 16.92
CA ALA A 130 -13.14 -0.80 15.90
C ALA A 130 -12.81 -0.31 14.50
N LEU A 131 -12.50 0.99 14.34
CA LEU A 131 -12.06 1.56 13.08
C LEU A 131 -10.76 0.92 12.59
N GLY A 132 -9.78 0.75 13.48
CA GLY A 132 -8.51 0.12 13.15
C GLY A 132 -8.68 -1.33 12.72
N GLN A 133 -9.55 -2.08 13.37
CA GLN A 133 -9.86 -3.45 12.97
C GLN A 133 -10.52 -3.50 11.58
N HIS A 134 -11.39 -2.54 11.29
CA HIS A 134 -12.03 -2.43 9.99
C HIS A 134 -10.99 -2.18 8.88
N VAL A 135 -10.07 -1.25 9.09
CA VAL A 135 -8.98 -0.94 8.14
C VAL A 135 -8.08 -2.17 7.95
N SER A 136 -7.74 -2.86 9.01
CA SER A 136 -6.94 -4.10 8.96
C SER A 136 -7.64 -5.19 8.15
N GLY A 137 -8.96 -5.32 8.30
CA GLY A 137 -9.78 -6.26 7.52
C GLY A 137 -9.80 -5.90 6.03
N MET A 138 -9.90 -4.61 5.71
CA MET A 138 -9.83 -4.14 4.32
C MET A 138 -8.48 -4.47 3.68
N LEU A 139 -7.39 -4.31 4.41
CA LEU A 139 -6.04 -4.64 3.96
C LEU A 139 -5.92 -6.13 3.65
N HIS A 140 -6.43 -6.98 4.54
CA HIS A 140 -6.42 -8.43 4.36
C HIS A 140 -7.15 -8.84 3.08
N ASN A 141 -8.33 -8.27 2.85
CA ASN A 141 -9.12 -8.55 1.65
C ASN A 141 -8.44 -8.07 0.36
N THR A 142 -7.71 -6.97 0.42
CA THR A 142 -6.99 -6.42 -0.74
C THR A 142 -5.78 -7.29 -1.13
N LEU A 143 -5.07 -7.85 -0.14
CA LEU A 143 -3.86 -8.64 -0.38
C LEU A 143 -4.17 -10.11 -0.74
N ASP A 144 -5.28 -10.64 -0.31
CA ASP A 144 -5.74 -11.99 -0.66
C ASP A 144 -6.44 -11.98 -2.03
#